data_e841f31c382c5bcdad85df6b486bae4a
#
_entry.id   e841f31c382c5bcdad85df6b486bae4a
#
_cell.length_a   1.000
_cell.length_b   1.000
_cell.length_c   1.000
_cell.angle_alpha   90.00
_cell.angle_beta   90.00
_cell.angle_gamma   90.00
#
_symmetry.space_group_name_H-M   'P 1'
#
loop_
_entity.id
_entity.type
_entity.pdbx_description
1 polymer ?
#
loop_
_entity_poly.entity_id
_entity_poly.type
_entity_poly.pdbx_seq_one_letter_code
_entity_poly.pdbx_strand_id
1 'polypeptide(L)'
;AIALSKLMIDARWVKRVLFLCDRKELRKQAANAFNQFTNEPLYVVGKSKKADRQNARIYIATYPGMMKIMDHFDVGYFDLIIADESHRSIYNVYGDLFKYFDALQIGLTATPIDMVSKTTFGLFGCEGRIPTANYSLEDAIADNNLVPYEVVTHTTEFLREGIKREKLSDAQIRELEEQGI
;
A
#
# COMPACT_ATOMS: atom_id res chain seq x y z
N ALA A 1 4.04 -10.77 -2.70
CA ALA A 1 2.68 -10.86 -3.25
C ALA A 1 2.56 -11.91 -4.37
N ILE A 2 3.28 -11.78 -5.50
CA ILE A 2 3.10 -12.63 -6.69
C ILE A 2 3.39 -14.11 -6.40
N ALA A 3 4.53 -14.41 -5.79
CA ALA A 3 4.90 -15.80 -5.45
C ALA A 3 3.86 -16.46 -4.54
N LEU A 4 3.36 -15.72 -3.54
CA LEU A 4 2.31 -16.21 -2.64
C LEU A 4 1.00 -16.45 -3.40
N SER A 5 0.57 -15.51 -4.25
CA SER A 5 -0.63 -15.68 -5.08
C SER A 5 -0.52 -16.92 -5.96
N LYS A 6 0.63 -17.10 -6.63
CA LYS A 6 0.88 -18.27 -7.46
C LYS A 6 0.83 -19.57 -6.65
N LEU A 7 1.52 -19.61 -5.51
CA LEU A 7 1.54 -20.80 -4.64
C LEU A 7 0.12 -21.18 -4.21
N MET A 8 -0.70 -20.22 -3.77
CA MET A 8 -2.07 -20.49 -3.30
C MET A 8 -3.00 -20.91 -4.44
N ILE A 9 -2.80 -20.35 -5.65
CA ILE A 9 -3.55 -20.75 -6.84
C ILE A 9 -3.18 -22.18 -7.27
N ASP A 10 -1.88 -22.48 -7.32
CA ASP A 10 -1.36 -23.81 -7.71
C ASP A 10 -1.82 -24.89 -6.69
N ALA A 11 -1.81 -24.55 -5.40
CA ALA A 11 -2.34 -25.40 -4.34
C ALA A 11 -3.88 -25.52 -4.32
N ARG A 12 -4.58 -24.78 -5.18
CA ARG A 12 -6.06 -24.73 -5.27
C ARG A 12 -6.74 -24.22 -3.99
N TRP A 13 -6.03 -23.47 -3.17
CA TRP A 13 -6.59 -22.82 -1.98
C TRP A 13 -7.41 -21.58 -2.34
N VAL A 14 -7.01 -20.88 -3.40
CA VAL A 14 -7.71 -19.71 -3.92
C VAL A 14 -7.96 -19.85 -5.43
N LYS A 15 -9.09 -19.34 -5.88
CA LYS A 15 -9.46 -19.25 -7.30
C LYS A 15 -9.25 -17.86 -7.85
N ARG A 16 -9.58 -16.83 -7.09
CA ARG A 16 -9.50 -15.43 -7.49
C ARG A 16 -8.79 -14.59 -6.45
N VAL A 17 -7.81 -13.82 -6.92
CA VAL A 17 -6.99 -12.92 -6.12
C VAL A 17 -7.30 -11.49 -6.52
N LEU A 18 -7.52 -10.61 -5.55
CA LEU A 18 -7.60 -9.17 -5.72
C LEU A 18 -6.33 -8.53 -5.16
N PHE A 19 -5.54 -7.90 -6.02
CA PHE A 19 -4.38 -7.10 -5.63
C PHE A 19 -4.76 -5.62 -5.65
N LEU A 20 -4.61 -4.97 -4.51
CA LEU A 20 -4.92 -3.56 -4.30
C LEU A 20 -3.65 -2.75 -4.09
N CYS A 21 -3.55 -1.60 -4.76
CA CYS A 21 -2.44 -0.66 -4.61
C CYS A 21 -2.95 0.79 -4.58
N ASP A 22 -2.10 1.70 -4.11
CA ASP A 22 -2.48 3.11 -3.92
C ASP A 22 -2.53 3.88 -5.25
N ARG A 23 -1.57 3.64 -6.17
CA ARG A 23 -1.35 4.48 -7.36
C ARG A 23 -1.49 3.72 -8.67
N LYS A 24 -1.83 4.47 -9.74
CA LYS A 24 -1.96 3.92 -11.10
C LYS A 24 -0.65 3.34 -11.63
N GLU A 25 0.48 3.93 -11.25
CA GLU A 25 1.83 3.48 -11.60
C GLU A 25 2.13 2.12 -10.99
N LEU A 26 1.86 1.94 -9.69
CA LEU A 26 1.99 0.66 -8.99
C LEU A 26 1.06 -0.41 -9.59
N ARG A 27 -0.17 -0.03 -9.95
CA ARG A 27 -1.09 -0.92 -10.67
C ARG A 27 -0.51 -1.43 -11.99
N LYS A 28 0.15 -0.54 -12.77
CA LYS A 28 0.81 -0.91 -14.01
C LYS A 28 2.00 -1.84 -13.78
N GLN A 29 2.84 -1.53 -12.78
CA GLN A 29 3.97 -2.36 -12.39
C GLN A 29 3.51 -3.75 -11.91
N ALA A 30 2.50 -3.81 -11.06
CA ALA A 30 1.91 -5.07 -10.59
C ALA A 30 1.36 -5.90 -11.77
N ALA A 31 0.63 -5.27 -12.70
CA ALA A 31 0.09 -5.97 -13.87
C ALA A 31 1.21 -6.59 -14.73
N ASN A 32 2.28 -5.84 -14.98
CA ASN A 32 3.43 -6.34 -15.73
C ASN A 32 4.12 -7.49 -15.01
N ALA A 33 4.32 -7.37 -13.70
CA ALA A 33 4.97 -8.38 -12.90
C ALA A 33 4.12 -9.67 -12.78
N PHE A 34 2.81 -9.55 -12.58
CA PHE A 34 1.92 -10.72 -12.61
C PHE A 34 1.93 -11.40 -13.98
N ASN A 35 1.89 -10.66 -15.09
CA ASN A 35 2.00 -11.21 -16.44
C ASN A 35 3.35 -11.92 -16.69
N GLN A 36 4.43 -11.42 -16.11
CA GLN A 36 5.77 -11.99 -16.28
C GLN A 36 5.95 -13.29 -15.48
N PHE A 37 5.39 -13.36 -14.27
CA PHE A 37 5.66 -14.43 -13.32
C PHE A 37 4.50 -15.43 -13.14
N THR A 38 3.35 -15.16 -13.74
CA THR A 38 2.21 -16.08 -13.72
C THR A 38 1.63 -16.25 -15.13
N ASN A 39 1.00 -17.39 -15.37
CA ASN A 39 0.26 -17.64 -16.63
C ASN A 39 -1.26 -17.43 -16.42
N GLU A 40 -1.65 -16.80 -15.32
CA GLU A 40 -3.04 -16.65 -14.97
C GLU A 40 -3.70 -15.45 -15.68
N PRO A 41 -4.95 -15.60 -16.13
CA PRO A 41 -5.67 -14.50 -16.77
C PRO A 41 -5.85 -13.31 -15.82
N LEU A 42 -5.50 -12.12 -16.31
CA LEU A 42 -5.52 -10.86 -15.55
C LEU A 42 -6.67 -9.96 -15.95
N TYR A 43 -7.24 -9.29 -14.97
CA TYR A 43 -8.17 -8.18 -15.15
C TYR A 43 -7.67 -6.94 -14.43
N VAL A 44 -7.35 -5.88 -15.18
CA VAL A 44 -6.90 -4.60 -14.62
C VAL A 44 -8.09 -3.64 -14.62
N VAL A 45 -8.58 -3.31 -13.43
CA VAL A 45 -9.73 -2.43 -13.23
C VAL A 45 -9.49 -1.07 -13.89
N GLY A 46 -10.42 -0.66 -14.75
CA GLY A 46 -10.33 0.58 -15.51
C GLY A 46 -9.40 0.57 -16.71
N LYS A 47 -8.88 -0.61 -17.11
CA LYS A 47 -8.09 -0.79 -18.36
C LYS A 47 -8.53 -1.98 -19.19
N SER A 48 -8.79 -3.14 -18.59
CA SER A 48 -9.24 -4.34 -19.29
C SER A 48 -10.69 -4.19 -19.78
N LYS A 49 -11.03 -4.90 -20.86
CA LYS A 49 -12.41 -4.95 -21.35
C LYS A 49 -13.29 -5.71 -20.36
N LYS A 50 -14.58 -5.32 -20.27
CA LYS A 50 -15.53 -5.99 -19.35
C LYS A 50 -15.66 -7.50 -19.64
N ALA A 51 -15.52 -7.92 -20.88
CA ALA A 51 -15.57 -9.32 -21.27
C ALA A 51 -14.45 -10.17 -20.64
N ASP A 52 -13.28 -9.59 -20.41
CA ASP A 52 -12.12 -10.29 -19.83
C ASP A 52 -12.33 -10.63 -18.36
N ARG A 53 -13.28 -9.93 -17.71
CA ARG A 53 -13.57 -10.07 -16.29
C ARG A 53 -13.99 -11.50 -15.89
N GLN A 54 -14.79 -12.17 -16.72
CA GLN A 54 -15.35 -13.47 -16.35
C GLN A 54 -14.31 -14.58 -16.25
N ASN A 55 -13.23 -14.47 -17.04
CA ASN A 55 -12.18 -15.49 -17.11
C ASN A 55 -10.97 -15.16 -16.24
N ALA A 56 -10.92 -13.96 -15.67
CA ALA A 56 -9.77 -13.54 -14.87
C ALA A 56 -9.69 -14.27 -13.54
N ARG A 57 -8.47 -14.59 -13.14
CA ARG A 57 -8.15 -15.16 -11.82
C ARG A 57 -7.41 -14.16 -10.94
N ILE A 58 -6.73 -13.19 -11.56
CA ILE A 58 -6.02 -12.13 -10.84
C ILE A 58 -6.62 -10.79 -11.25
N TYR A 59 -7.06 -10.04 -10.26
CA TYR A 59 -7.64 -8.70 -10.40
C TYR A 59 -6.68 -7.69 -9.82
N ILE A 60 -6.37 -6.64 -10.56
CA ILE A 60 -5.47 -5.59 -10.10
C ILE A 60 -6.21 -4.25 -10.15
N ALA A 61 -6.31 -3.60 -9.01
CA ALA A 61 -7.03 -2.34 -8.87
C ALA A 61 -6.28 -1.34 -7.99
N THR A 62 -6.59 -0.07 -8.18
CA THR A 62 -6.32 0.91 -7.12
C THR A 62 -7.47 0.89 -6.12
N TYR A 63 -7.21 1.26 -4.86
CA TYR A 63 -8.27 1.35 -3.84
C TYR A 63 -9.47 2.19 -4.31
N PRO A 64 -9.29 3.44 -4.80
CA PRO A 64 -10.42 4.22 -5.30
C PRO A 64 -11.09 3.59 -6.54
N GLY A 65 -10.33 2.86 -7.35
CA GLY A 65 -10.86 2.19 -8.54
C GLY A 65 -11.76 1.01 -8.17
N MET A 66 -11.38 0.25 -7.14
CA MET A 66 -12.18 -0.89 -6.68
C MET A 66 -13.43 -0.44 -5.92
N MET A 67 -13.34 0.58 -5.07
CA MET A 67 -14.49 1.15 -4.36
C MET A 67 -15.64 1.56 -5.27
N LYS A 68 -15.33 2.00 -6.51
CA LYS A 68 -16.37 2.42 -7.48
C LYS A 68 -17.14 1.27 -8.10
N ILE A 69 -16.66 0.04 -7.98
CA ILE A 69 -17.23 -1.12 -8.68
C ILE A 69 -17.36 -2.34 -7.78
N MET A 70 -17.08 -2.23 -6.48
CA MET A 70 -17.12 -3.39 -5.58
C MET A 70 -18.50 -4.04 -5.51
N ASP A 71 -19.56 -3.25 -5.61
CA ASP A 71 -20.96 -3.68 -5.64
C ASP A 71 -21.34 -4.49 -6.91
N HIS A 72 -20.46 -4.50 -7.91
CA HIS A 72 -20.60 -5.37 -9.08
C HIS A 72 -20.06 -6.79 -8.87
N PHE A 73 -19.58 -7.09 -7.69
CA PHE A 73 -19.04 -8.40 -7.31
C PHE A 73 -19.80 -8.93 -6.09
N ASP A 74 -20.03 -10.21 -6.05
CA ASP A 74 -20.58 -10.87 -4.86
C ASP A 74 -19.55 -10.81 -3.72
N VAL A 75 -20.03 -10.85 -2.48
CA VAL A 75 -19.20 -10.79 -1.28
C VAL A 75 -18.12 -11.88 -1.23
N GLY A 76 -18.40 -13.09 -1.70
CA GLY A 76 -17.45 -14.21 -1.83
C GLY A 76 -16.79 -14.33 -3.20
N TYR A 77 -16.72 -13.27 -3.99
CA TYR A 77 -16.16 -13.35 -5.34
C TYR A 77 -14.66 -13.55 -5.34
N PHE A 78 -13.95 -12.94 -4.40
CA PHE A 78 -12.51 -13.09 -4.20
C PHE A 78 -12.24 -14.00 -3.02
N ASP A 79 -11.25 -14.89 -3.16
CA ASP A 79 -10.80 -15.77 -2.08
C ASP A 79 -9.62 -15.16 -1.32
N LEU A 80 -8.85 -14.26 -1.97
CA LEU A 80 -7.70 -13.59 -1.40
C LEU A 80 -7.65 -12.13 -1.83
N ILE A 81 -7.46 -11.25 -0.87
CA ILE A 81 -7.17 -9.82 -1.08
C ILE A 81 -5.78 -9.52 -0.56
N ILE A 82 -4.93 -8.96 -1.42
CA ILE A 82 -3.61 -8.47 -1.06
C ILE A 82 -3.61 -6.95 -1.14
N ALA A 83 -3.40 -6.30 -0.01
CA ALA A 83 -3.38 -4.85 0.15
C ALA A 83 -1.94 -4.36 0.23
N ASP A 84 -1.46 -3.74 -0.84
CA ASP A 84 -0.13 -3.13 -0.88
C ASP A 84 -0.15 -1.74 -0.25
N GLU A 85 0.95 -1.34 0.41
CA GLU A 85 1.08 -0.09 1.16
C GLU A 85 0.00 0.08 2.24
N SER A 86 -0.30 -1.00 2.96
CA SER A 86 -1.42 -1.09 3.90
C SER A 86 -1.29 -0.20 5.16
N HIS A 87 -0.18 0.52 5.32
CA HIS A 87 0.04 1.49 6.41
C HIS A 87 -0.66 2.85 6.20
N ARG A 88 -1.01 3.18 4.94
CA ARG A 88 -1.61 4.48 4.61
C ARG A 88 -3.10 4.47 4.91
N SER A 89 -3.57 5.18 5.90
CA SER A 89 -4.99 5.55 6.19
C SER A 89 -6.11 4.71 5.50
N ILE A 90 -5.73 3.49 5.07
CA ILE A 90 -6.54 2.59 4.25
C ILE A 90 -7.83 2.24 4.97
N TYR A 91 -7.74 2.06 6.29
CA TYR A 91 -8.89 1.71 7.10
C TYR A 91 -9.95 2.81 7.13
N ASN A 92 -9.56 4.07 7.27
CA ASN A 92 -10.51 5.18 7.43
C ASN A 92 -11.25 5.50 6.13
N VAL A 93 -10.62 5.24 4.98
CA VAL A 93 -11.16 5.60 3.66
C VAL A 93 -11.69 4.39 2.90
N TYR A 94 -11.04 3.22 3.05
CA TYR A 94 -11.33 2.02 2.28
C TYR A 94 -11.71 0.81 3.14
N GLY A 95 -11.96 1.01 4.43
CA GLY A 95 -12.32 -0.05 5.37
C GLY A 95 -13.56 -0.84 4.93
N ASP A 96 -14.50 -0.19 4.28
CA ASP A 96 -15.73 -0.83 3.80
C ASP A 96 -15.46 -1.84 2.68
N LEU A 97 -14.41 -1.65 1.87
CA LEU A 97 -14.00 -2.63 0.87
C LEU A 97 -13.56 -3.93 1.52
N PHE A 98 -12.78 -3.84 2.60
CA PHE A 98 -12.30 -5.02 3.33
C PHE A 98 -13.39 -5.72 4.13
N LYS A 99 -14.42 -4.99 4.57
CA LYS A 99 -15.60 -5.55 5.24
C LYS A 99 -16.59 -6.17 4.27
N TYR A 100 -16.62 -5.66 3.02
CA TYR A 100 -17.56 -6.13 2.02
C TYR A 100 -17.23 -7.54 1.54
N PHE A 101 -15.95 -7.83 1.28
CA PHE A 101 -15.56 -9.13 0.76
C PHE A 101 -15.23 -10.13 1.86
N ASP A 102 -15.85 -11.30 1.77
CA ASP A 102 -15.55 -12.48 2.58
C ASP A 102 -14.36 -13.23 1.95
N ALA A 103 -13.14 -12.78 2.26
CA ALA A 103 -11.90 -13.26 1.68
C ALA A 103 -10.78 -13.29 2.72
N LEU A 104 -9.76 -14.12 2.48
CA LEU A 104 -8.49 -14.00 3.19
C LEU A 104 -7.86 -12.64 2.85
N GLN A 105 -7.34 -11.94 3.85
CA GLN A 105 -6.79 -10.60 3.68
C GLN A 105 -5.35 -10.55 4.14
N ILE A 106 -4.47 -9.99 3.28
CA ILE A 106 -3.05 -9.83 3.55
C ILE A 106 -2.68 -8.36 3.33
N GLY A 107 -2.15 -7.72 4.34
CA GLY A 107 -1.58 -6.38 4.26
C GLY A 107 -0.06 -6.44 4.09
N LEU A 108 0.47 -5.70 3.13
CA LEU A 108 1.90 -5.51 2.92
C LEU A 108 2.28 -4.07 3.25
N THR A 109 3.34 -3.88 4.00
CA THR A 109 3.90 -2.55 4.28
C THR A 109 5.39 -2.62 4.55
N ALA A 110 6.13 -1.66 4.02
CA ALA A 110 7.55 -1.48 4.33
C ALA A 110 7.78 -0.65 5.60
N THR A 111 6.78 0.09 6.05
CA THR A 111 6.87 1.02 7.19
C THR A 111 5.69 0.84 8.13
N PRO A 112 5.72 -0.17 9.02
CA PRO A 112 4.71 -0.31 10.06
C PRO A 112 4.89 0.83 11.07
N ILE A 113 4.01 1.84 11.04
CA ILE A 113 4.06 2.98 11.97
C ILE A 113 3.07 2.75 13.11
N ASP A 114 3.52 2.88 14.35
CA ASP A 114 2.75 2.60 15.57
C ASP A 114 1.44 3.38 15.73
N MET A 115 1.34 4.61 15.22
CA MET A 115 0.13 5.42 15.35
C MET A 115 -0.98 5.04 14.36
N VAL A 116 -0.61 4.58 13.17
CA VAL A 116 -1.55 4.10 12.13
C VAL A 116 -1.88 2.63 12.38
N SER A 117 -1.00 1.93 13.08
CA SER A 117 -0.99 0.49 13.29
C SER A 117 -2.17 -0.07 14.10
N LYS A 118 -2.77 0.69 15.03
CA LYS A 118 -3.89 0.16 15.84
C LYS A 118 -5.04 -0.35 14.98
N THR A 119 -5.38 0.41 13.94
CA THR A 119 -6.48 0.07 13.02
C THR A 119 -6.05 -0.89 11.94
N THR A 120 -4.81 -0.80 11.45
CA THR A 120 -4.29 -1.68 10.39
C THR A 120 -4.08 -3.10 10.87
N PHE A 121 -3.45 -3.31 12.03
CA PHE A 121 -3.31 -4.64 12.60
C PHE A 121 -4.65 -5.29 12.95
N GLY A 122 -5.60 -4.50 13.46
CA GLY A 122 -6.96 -4.98 13.73
C GLY A 122 -7.72 -5.38 12.46
N LEU A 123 -7.52 -4.66 11.35
CA LEU A 123 -8.14 -4.97 10.06
C LEU A 123 -7.68 -6.35 9.54
N PHE A 124 -6.40 -6.65 9.67
CA PHE A 124 -5.83 -7.92 9.22
C PHE A 124 -5.80 -9.02 10.31
N GLY A 125 -6.50 -8.80 11.43
CA GLY A 125 -6.62 -9.79 12.50
C GLY A 125 -5.31 -10.10 13.23
N CYS A 126 -4.33 -9.21 13.17
CA CYS A 126 -3.06 -9.40 13.87
C CYS A 126 -3.21 -9.07 15.36
N GLU A 127 -3.14 -10.09 16.20
CA GLU A 127 -3.20 -9.95 17.66
C GLU A 127 -1.92 -9.28 18.21
N GLY A 128 -2.06 -8.52 19.29
CA GLY A 128 -0.93 -7.90 19.98
C GLY A 128 -0.11 -6.91 19.17
N ARG A 129 -0.62 -6.46 18.01
CA ARG A 129 0.09 -5.60 17.04
C ARG A 129 1.38 -6.21 16.50
N ILE A 130 1.45 -7.52 16.43
CA ILE A 130 2.58 -8.25 15.88
C ILE A 130 2.23 -8.64 14.44
N PRO A 131 3.04 -8.28 13.42
CA PRO A 131 2.80 -8.73 12.06
C PRO A 131 2.97 -10.25 11.97
N THR A 132 2.21 -10.90 11.11
CA THR A 132 2.30 -12.35 10.87
C THR A 132 3.69 -12.76 10.36
N ALA A 133 4.34 -11.88 9.59
CA ALA A 133 5.72 -12.05 9.13
C ALA A 133 6.41 -10.69 9.12
N ASN A 134 7.68 -10.67 9.52
CA ASN A 134 8.54 -9.50 9.47
C ASN A 134 9.87 -9.88 8.83
N TYR A 135 10.34 -9.04 7.91
CA TYR A 135 11.66 -9.10 7.31
C TYR A 135 12.25 -7.70 7.37
N SER A 136 13.10 -7.47 8.35
CA SER A 136 13.62 -6.13 8.65
C SER A 136 14.58 -5.63 7.58
N LEU A 137 14.84 -4.32 7.57
CA LEU A 137 15.84 -3.72 6.70
C LEU A 137 17.24 -4.27 7.03
N GLU A 138 17.52 -4.46 8.32
CA GLU A 138 18.77 -5.00 8.81
C GLU A 138 18.98 -6.45 8.35
N ASP A 139 17.94 -7.29 8.42
CA ASP A 139 17.98 -8.66 7.91
C ASP A 139 18.20 -8.67 6.40
N ALA A 140 17.52 -7.78 5.66
CA ALA A 140 17.66 -7.68 4.21
C ALA A 140 19.07 -7.23 3.78
N ILE A 141 19.73 -6.38 4.55
CA ILE A 141 21.13 -5.98 4.35
C ILE A 141 22.07 -7.14 4.68
N ALA A 142 21.83 -7.83 5.79
CA ALA A 142 22.64 -8.98 6.20
C ALA A 142 22.59 -10.11 5.16
N ASP A 143 21.42 -10.33 4.57
CA ASP A 143 21.19 -11.33 3.52
C ASP A 143 21.68 -10.87 2.13
N ASN A 144 22.27 -9.68 2.00
CA ASN A 144 22.69 -9.05 0.73
C ASN A 144 21.54 -8.83 -0.28
N ASN A 145 20.30 -8.73 0.18
CA ASN A 145 19.15 -8.38 -0.65
C ASN A 145 18.97 -6.87 -0.78
N LEU A 146 19.52 -6.09 0.14
CA LEU A 146 19.59 -4.63 0.09
C LEU A 146 21.00 -4.14 0.39
N VAL A 147 21.34 -2.96 -0.14
CA VAL A 147 22.61 -2.29 0.16
C VAL A 147 22.49 -1.50 1.47
N PRO A 148 23.58 -1.41 2.27
CA PRO A 148 23.61 -0.53 3.43
C PRO A 148 23.44 0.93 2.98
N TYR A 149 22.84 1.75 3.83
CA TYR A 149 22.64 3.17 3.57
C TYR A 149 23.41 4.03 4.56
N GLU A 150 23.79 5.21 4.13
CA GLU A 150 24.39 6.23 4.97
C GLU A 150 23.45 7.43 5.04
N VAL A 151 23.13 7.88 6.25
CA VAL A 151 22.27 9.05 6.46
C VAL A 151 23.13 10.29 6.63
N VAL A 152 23.11 11.17 5.64
CA VAL A 152 23.76 12.49 5.72
C VAL A 152 22.67 13.52 6.03
N THR A 153 22.72 14.08 7.23
CA THR A 153 21.82 15.16 7.66
C THR A 153 22.46 16.51 7.41
N HIS A 154 21.80 17.33 6.58
CA HIS A 154 22.15 18.74 6.43
C HIS A 154 21.17 19.57 7.26
N THR A 155 21.70 20.28 8.27
CA THR A 155 20.95 21.26 9.05
C THR A 155 21.32 22.65 8.56
N THR A 156 20.34 23.43 8.11
CA THR A 156 20.55 24.84 7.82
C THR A 156 20.67 25.62 9.14
N GLU A 157 21.39 26.75 9.10
CA GLU A 157 21.50 27.66 10.26
C GLU A 157 20.12 28.07 10.80
N PHE A 158 19.16 28.23 9.88
CA PHE A 158 17.74 28.47 10.17
C PHE A 158 17.09 27.38 11.04
N LEU A 159 17.33 26.09 10.74
CA LEU A 159 16.79 24.97 11.53
C LEU A 159 17.48 24.79 12.88
N ARG A 160 18.71 25.25 13.01
CA ARG A 160 19.45 25.20 14.28
C ARG A 160 19.08 26.32 15.23
N GLU A 161 18.91 27.55 14.72
CA GLU A 161 18.83 28.76 15.51
C GLU A 161 17.45 29.44 15.50
N GLY A 162 16.55 28.94 14.64
CA GLY A 162 15.28 29.59 14.35
C GLY A 162 15.43 30.88 13.56
N ILE A 163 14.32 31.58 13.38
CA ILE A 163 14.32 32.92 12.76
C ILE A 163 14.65 33.93 13.84
N LYS A 164 15.83 34.54 13.77
CA LYS A 164 16.18 35.68 14.64
C LYS A 164 15.73 36.97 13.96
N ARG A 165 14.83 37.72 14.57
CA ARG A 165 14.30 39.00 14.05
C ARG A 165 15.39 39.98 13.63
N GLU A 166 16.55 39.94 14.29
CA GLU A 166 17.73 40.75 14.00
C GLU A 166 18.41 40.43 12.64
N LYS A 167 18.16 39.25 12.08
CA LYS A 167 18.72 38.84 10.80
C LYS A 167 17.74 38.98 9.61
N LEU A 168 16.52 39.50 9.88
CA LEU A 168 15.50 39.71 8.87
C LEU A 168 15.51 41.17 8.39
N SER A 169 15.29 41.36 7.10
CA SER A 169 15.02 42.67 6.53
C SER A 169 13.61 43.16 6.91
N ASP A 170 13.41 44.46 6.93
CA ASP A 170 12.11 45.10 7.26
C ASP A 170 10.96 44.55 6.36
N ALA A 171 11.27 44.20 5.10
CA ALA A 171 10.29 43.62 4.19
C ALA A 171 9.87 42.19 4.63
N GLN A 172 10.82 41.36 5.07
CA GLN A 172 10.56 40.02 5.58
C GLN A 172 9.83 40.01 6.92
N ILE A 173 10.12 40.98 7.76
CA ILE A 173 9.39 41.15 9.04
C ILE A 173 7.93 41.46 8.77
N ARG A 174 7.62 42.38 7.84
CA ARG A 174 6.24 42.69 7.48
C ARG A 174 5.48 41.52 6.89
N GLU A 175 6.11 40.75 6.05
CA GLU A 175 5.50 39.56 5.45
C GLU A 175 5.16 38.48 6.50
N LEU A 176 5.99 38.28 7.52
CA LEU A 176 5.74 37.38 8.63
C LEU A 176 4.62 37.90 9.55
N GLU A 177 4.59 39.20 9.83
CA GLU A 177 3.52 39.82 10.63
C GLU A 177 2.16 39.74 9.92
N GLU A 178 2.11 39.85 8.58
CA GLU A 178 0.89 39.69 7.78
C GLU A 178 0.40 38.21 7.77
N GLN A 179 1.31 37.24 7.92
CA GLN A 179 0.98 35.82 8.02
C GLN A 179 0.65 35.38 9.46
N GLY A 180 0.74 36.26 10.44
CA GLY A 180 0.38 35.98 11.83
C GLY A 180 1.40 35.13 12.59
N ILE A 181 2.67 35.15 12.15
CA ILE A 181 3.81 34.44 12.73
C ILE A 181 4.71 35.37 13.54
#